data_2206112a619a72b48b4d7784b65c91ad
#
_entry.id   2206112a619a72b48b4d7784b65c91ad
#
_cell.length_a   1.000
_cell.length_b   1.000
_cell.length_c   1.000
_cell.angle_alpha   90.00
_cell.angle_beta   90.00
_cell.angle_gamma   90.00
#
_symmetry.space_group_name_H-M   'P 1'
#
loop_
_entity.id
_entity.type
_entity.pdbx_description
1 polymer ?
#
loop_
_entity_poly.entity_id
_entity_poly.type
_entity_poly.pdbx_seq_one_letter_code
_entity_poly.pdbx_strand_id
1 'polypeptide(L)'
;MVSFSIRKIRKNLIKSSLVFFALLFAVSCSDSPNSQQKIDKQKTYNWSLVTTWPKNYPGLGMAPERLAKLVKEMSDGRMNITVYGAGEIVPAMGVFDAVSSGSVQMGHSGAYYWKGKIPAAQFFAGVPFGLNTKEMNAWVNRGG
;
A
#
# COMPACT_ATOMS: atom_id res chain seq x y z
N MET A 1 31.71 64.96 -42.95
CA MET A 1 31.18 63.83 -43.81
C MET A 1 31.23 62.45 -43.14
N VAL A 2 31.53 62.37 -41.87
CA VAL A 2 31.71 61.09 -41.15
C VAL A 2 30.46 60.68 -40.35
N SER A 3 29.54 61.58 -40.00
CA SER A 3 28.37 61.30 -39.13
C SER A 3 27.25 60.52 -39.81
N PHE A 4 27.20 60.49 -41.15
CA PHE A 4 26.09 59.77 -41.84
C PHE A 4 26.33 58.26 -41.96
N SER A 5 27.59 57.84 -41.98
CA SER A 5 27.94 56.40 -42.09
C SER A 5 27.65 55.60 -40.83
N ILE A 6 27.85 56.19 -39.65
CA ILE A 6 27.69 55.55 -38.37
C ILE A 6 26.19 55.20 -38.07
N ARG A 7 25.27 56.07 -38.50
CA ARG A 7 23.82 55.81 -38.31
C ARG A 7 23.30 54.62 -39.13
N LYS A 8 23.88 54.44 -40.34
CA LYS A 8 23.46 53.32 -41.21
C LYS A 8 23.96 51.97 -40.68
N ILE A 9 25.19 51.96 -40.16
CA ILE A 9 25.74 50.70 -39.53
C ILE A 9 24.97 50.33 -38.24
N ARG A 10 24.64 51.31 -37.42
CA ARG A 10 23.89 51.07 -36.17
C ARG A 10 22.48 50.55 -36.42
N LYS A 11 21.78 51.01 -37.47
CA LYS A 11 20.45 50.50 -37.85
C LYS A 11 20.51 49.06 -38.38
N ASN A 12 21.57 48.69 -39.10
CA ASN A 12 21.72 47.32 -39.61
C ASN A 12 22.13 46.33 -38.51
N LEU A 13 22.93 46.72 -37.53
CA LEU A 13 23.29 45.94 -36.37
C LEU A 13 22.06 45.65 -35.48
N ILE A 14 21.19 46.64 -35.27
CA ILE A 14 19.97 46.46 -34.48
C ILE A 14 18.98 45.50 -35.17
N LYS A 15 18.85 45.60 -36.51
CA LYS A 15 18.00 44.70 -37.30
C LYS A 15 18.53 43.27 -37.30
N SER A 16 19.84 43.07 -37.40
CA SER A 16 20.48 41.75 -37.33
C SER A 16 20.33 41.10 -35.93
N SER A 17 20.47 41.91 -34.86
CA SER A 17 20.28 41.43 -33.49
C SER A 17 18.81 41.02 -33.18
N LEU A 18 17.84 41.77 -33.73
CA LEU A 18 16.42 41.47 -33.58
C LEU A 18 16.02 40.16 -34.30
N VAL A 19 16.58 39.88 -35.47
CA VAL A 19 16.35 38.66 -36.22
C VAL A 19 16.98 37.46 -35.52
N PHE A 20 18.17 37.63 -34.92
CA PHE A 20 18.83 36.54 -34.17
C PHE A 20 18.09 36.20 -32.87
N PHE A 21 17.48 37.19 -32.21
CA PHE A 21 16.69 37.00 -31.01
C PHE A 21 15.33 36.33 -31.32
N ALA A 22 14.72 36.62 -32.47
CA ALA A 22 13.48 35.97 -32.92
C ALA A 22 13.68 34.49 -33.31
N LEU A 23 14.87 34.13 -33.80
CA LEU A 23 15.22 32.74 -34.13
C LEU A 23 15.43 31.85 -32.89
N LEU A 24 15.81 32.45 -31.76
CA LEU A 24 15.99 31.72 -30.50
C LEU A 24 14.66 31.33 -29.83
N PHE A 25 13.56 32.01 -30.14
CA PHE A 25 12.23 31.67 -29.61
C PHE A 25 11.49 30.61 -30.43
N ALA A 26 11.93 30.28 -31.64
CA ALA A 26 11.26 29.30 -32.50
C ALA A 26 11.66 27.84 -32.20
N VAL A 27 12.66 27.61 -31.35
CA VAL A 27 13.13 26.24 -31.01
C VAL A 27 12.49 25.70 -29.72
N SER A 28 11.64 26.50 -29.05
CA SER A 28 11.03 26.10 -27.76
C SER A 28 9.65 25.45 -27.87
N CYS A 29 9.18 25.08 -29.06
CA CYS A 29 7.96 24.34 -29.26
C CYS A 29 8.24 23.17 -30.21
N SER A 30 9.04 22.22 -29.74
CA SER A 30 9.18 20.94 -30.42
C SER A 30 9.07 19.85 -29.36
N ASP A 31 8.07 19.03 -29.58
CA ASP A 31 7.87 17.73 -28.98
C ASP A 31 7.49 17.68 -27.49
N SER A 32 6.19 17.69 -27.27
CA SER A 32 5.66 16.72 -26.32
C SER A 32 6.12 15.35 -26.79
N PRO A 33 7.03 14.67 -26.09
CA PRO A 33 7.08 13.25 -26.23
C PRO A 33 5.69 12.77 -25.81
N ASN A 34 5.00 12.14 -26.69
CA ASN A 34 3.90 11.25 -26.40
C ASN A 34 4.44 10.23 -25.39
N SER A 35 4.57 10.65 -24.15
CA SER A 35 4.68 9.78 -23.00
C SER A 35 3.35 9.05 -22.99
N GLN A 36 3.22 8.03 -23.84
CA GLN A 36 2.46 6.88 -23.45
C GLN A 36 3.08 6.48 -22.11
N GLN A 37 2.53 7.06 -21.03
CA GLN A 37 2.64 6.47 -19.71
C GLN A 37 2.20 5.03 -19.94
N LYS A 38 3.19 4.12 -20.11
CA LYS A 38 2.96 2.74 -19.79
C LYS A 38 2.32 2.80 -18.43
N ILE A 39 1.02 2.62 -18.38
CA ILE A 39 0.31 2.33 -17.16
C ILE A 39 0.96 1.01 -16.75
N ASP A 40 1.98 1.14 -15.95
CA ASP A 40 2.66 0.00 -15.34
C ASP A 40 1.53 -0.70 -14.60
N LYS A 41 1.13 -1.88 -15.09
CA LYS A 41 0.02 -2.63 -14.51
C LYS A 41 0.38 -2.83 -13.05
N GLN A 42 -0.16 -1.97 -12.21
CA GLN A 42 0.14 -1.92 -10.79
C GLN A 42 -0.09 -3.32 -10.23
N LYS A 43 0.97 -3.94 -9.73
CA LYS A 43 0.96 -5.33 -9.28
C LYS A 43 -0.13 -5.51 -8.22
N THR A 44 -1.05 -6.43 -8.45
CA THR A 44 -2.10 -6.80 -7.51
C THR A 44 -1.72 -8.06 -6.76
N TYR A 45 -2.11 -8.11 -5.49
CA TYR A 45 -1.90 -9.25 -4.60
C TYR A 45 -3.26 -9.80 -4.17
N ASN A 46 -3.45 -11.09 -4.31
CA ASN A 46 -4.65 -11.78 -3.86
C ASN A 46 -4.23 -12.78 -2.78
N TRP A 47 -4.65 -12.55 -1.55
CA TRP A 47 -4.31 -13.38 -0.40
C TRP A 47 -5.54 -14.09 0.13
N SER A 48 -5.32 -15.27 0.68
CA SER A 48 -6.32 -16.03 1.41
C SER A 48 -6.06 -15.90 2.91
N LEU A 49 -7.10 -15.56 3.66
CA LEU A 49 -7.11 -15.54 5.11
C LEU A 49 -8.07 -16.58 5.63
N VAL A 50 -7.59 -17.50 6.46
CA VAL A 50 -8.42 -18.49 7.14
C VAL A 50 -8.61 -18.12 8.60
N THR A 51 -9.80 -18.34 9.14
CA THR A 51 -10.10 -18.03 10.55
C THR A 51 -10.63 -19.23 11.30
N THR A 52 -10.33 -19.28 12.59
CA THR A 52 -10.85 -20.29 13.53
C THR A 52 -12.35 -20.11 13.80
N TRP A 53 -12.91 -18.94 13.52
CA TRP A 53 -14.31 -18.63 13.78
C TRP A 53 -15.15 -18.61 12.50
N PRO A 54 -16.46 -18.89 12.60
CA PRO A 54 -17.39 -18.71 11.48
C PRO A 54 -17.41 -17.26 10.99
N LYS A 55 -17.73 -17.07 9.71
CA LYS A 55 -18.04 -15.74 9.18
C LYS A 55 -19.19 -15.10 9.95
N ASN A 56 -19.16 -13.76 10.05
CA ASN A 56 -20.17 -12.97 10.76
C ASN A 56 -20.31 -13.28 12.26
N TYR A 57 -19.42 -14.10 12.84
CA TYR A 57 -19.40 -14.27 14.30
C TYR A 57 -19.05 -12.93 14.95
N PRO A 58 -19.87 -12.45 15.92
CA PRO A 58 -19.67 -11.13 16.53
C PRO A 58 -18.26 -10.95 17.08
N GLY A 59 -17.62 -9.86 16.68
CA GLY A 59 -16.24 -9.53 17.04
C GLY A 59 -15.21 -10.35 16.24
N LEU A 60 -15.04 -11.62 16.58
CA LEU A 60 -13.95 -12.46 16.08
C LEU A 60 -14.11 -12.88 14.61
N GLY A 61 -15.31 -13.13 14.13
CA GLY A 61 -15.57 -13.46 12.73
C GLY A 61 -15.62 -12.21 11.83
N MET A 62 -16.13 -11.10 12.37
CA MET A 62 -16.27 -9.85 11.63
C MET A 62 -14.95 -9.08 11.51
N ALA A 63 -14.02 -9.25 12.45
CA ALA A 63 -12.76 -8.51 12.47
C ALA A 63 -11.89 -8.74 11.22
N PRO A 64 -11.64 -9.98 10.76
CA PRO A 64 -10.87 -10.24 9.56
C PRO A 64 -11.55 -9.73 8.28
N GLU A 65 -12.89 -9.76 8.21
CA GLU A 65 -13.64 -9.21 7.07
C GLU A 65 -13.47 -7.67 6.99
N ARG A 66 -13.57 -7.01 8.14
CA ARG A 66 -13.32 -5.57 8.23
C ARG A 66 -11.88 -5.22 7.86
N LEU A 67 -10.91 -6.00 8.33
CA LEU A 67 -9.50 -5.85 7.94
C LEU A 67 -9.33 -5.96 6.43
N ALA A 68 -9.89 -7.01 5.82
CA ALA A 68 -9.81 -7.23 4.37
C ALA A 68 -10.39 -6.05 3.57
N LYS A 69 -11.53 -5.50 4.01
CA LYS A 69 -12.15 -4.33 3.41
C LYS A 69 -11.23 -3.09 3.50
N LEU A 70 -10.72 -2.79 4.69
CA LEU A 70 -9.84 -1.64 4.92
C LEU A 70 -8.55 -1.74 4.10
N VAL A 71 -7.92 -2.92 4.06
CA VAL A 71 -6.70 -3.14 3.28
C VAL A 71 -6.96 -2.92 1.78
N LYS A 72 -8.09 -3.40 1.27
CA LYS A 72 -8.47 -3.17 -0.12
C LYS A 72 -8.65 -1.68 -0.42
N GLU A 73 -9.36 -0.96 0.45
CA GLU A 73 -9.56 0.49 0.31
C GLU A 73 -8.24 1.26 0.40
N MET A 74 -7.41 0.99 1.40
CA MET A 74 -6.13 1.67 1.61
C MET A 74 -5.11 1.38 0.51
N SER A 75 -5.19 0.21 -0.14
CA SER A 75 -4.29 -0.18 -1.23
C SER A 75 -4.79 0.19 -2.61
N ASP A 76 -5.92 0.90 -2.72
CA ASP A 76 -6.60 1.18 -3.99
C ASP A 76 -6.83 -0.10 -4.81
N GLY A 77 -7.30 -1.16 -4.14
CA GLY A 77 -7.58 -2.47 -4.74
C GLY A 77 -6.34 -3.30 -5.11
N ARG A 78 -5.14 -2.82 -4.82
CA ARG A 78 -3.91 -3.57 -5.11
C ARG A 78 -3.72 -4.80 -4.23
N MET A 79 -4.26 -4.79 -3.01
CA MET A 79 -4.24 -5.95 -2.12
C MET A 79 -5.67 -6.38 -1.81
N ASN A 80 -6.01 -7.58 -2.24
CA ASN A 80 -7.30 -8.20 -2.00
C ASN A 80 -7.11 -9.40 -1.07
N ILE A 81 -7.83 -9.42 0.05
CA ILE A 81 -7.81 -10.52 1.01
C ILE A 81 -9.18 -11.20 0.96
N THR A 82 -9.20 -12.47 0.60
CA THR A 82 -10.40 -13.31 0.68
C THR A 82 -10.43 -14.00 2.02
N VAL A 83 -11.47 -13.76 2.82
CA VAL A 83 -11.63 -14.37 4.14
C VAL A 83 -12.44 -15.65 4.01
N TYR A 84 -11.94 -16.72 4.63
CA TYR A 84 -12.59 -18.02 4.73
C TYR A 84 -12.86 -18.33 6.20
N GLY A 85 -14.12 -18.60 6.52
CA GLY A 85 -14.56 -18.98 7.86
C GLY A 85 -14.11 -20.39 8.25
N ALA A 86 -14.28 -20.71 9.52
CA ALA A 86 -13.97 -22.02 10.05
C ALA A 86 -14.67 -23.14 9.27
N GLY A 87 -13.92 -24.12 8.80
CA GLY A 87 -14.44 -25.28 8.06
C GLY A 87 -14.70 -25.04 6.57
N GLU A 88 -14.52 -23.82 6.02
CA GLU A 88 -14.72 -23.59 4.58
C GLU A 88 -13.61 -24.23 3.73
N ILE A 89 -12.35 -24.04 4.07
CA ILE A 89 -11.20 -24.62 3.35
C ILE A 89 -10.23 -25.34 4.26
N VAL A 90 -10.20 -24.99 5.55
CA VAL A 90 -9.44 -25.72 6.59
C VAL A 90 -10.29 -25.88 7.85
N PRO A 91 -10.09 -26.95 8.64
CA PRO A 91 -10.72 -27.09 9.95
C PRO A 91 -10.35 -25.91 10.86
N ALA A 92 -11.23 -25.55 11.80
CA ALA A 92 -11.04 -24.43 12.72
C ALA A 92 -9.68 -24.44 13.43
N MET A 93 -9.20 -25.61 13.85
CA MET A 93 -7.91 -25.77 14.54
C MET A 93 -6.72 -25.95 13.57
N GLY A 94 -6.98 -26.05 12.27
CA GLY A 94 -5.95 -26.22 11.23
C GLY A 94 -5.31 -24.91 10.75
N VAL A 95 -5.75 -23.76 11.25
CA VAL A 95 -5.28 -22.43 10.81
C VAL A 95 -3.76 -22.28 10.91
N PHE A 96 -3.17 -22.70 12.03
CA PHE A 96 -1.72 -22.63 12.23
C PHE A 96 -0.96 -23.46 11.19
N ASP A 97 -1.39 -24.70 10.95
CA ASP A 97 -0.72 -25.60 10.01
C ASP A 97 -0.85 -25.11 8.57
N ALA A 98 -2.02 -24.59 8.19
CA ALA A 98 -2.24 -24.04 6.85
C ALA A 98 -1.34 -22.84 6.55
N VAL A 99 -1.14 -21.95 7.52
CA VAL A 99 -0.22 -20.81 7.36
C VAL A 99 1.23 -21.26 7.39
N SER A 100 1.59 -22.13 8.33
CA SER A 100 2.98 -22.62 8.48
C SER A 100 3.47 -23.41 7.27
N SER A 101 2.57 -24.14 6.59
CA SER A 101 2.87 -24.85 5.35
C SER A 101 2.88 -23.97 4.11
N GLY A 102 2.46 -22.70 4.22
CA GLY A 102 2.30 -21.80 3.10
C GLY A 102 1.09 -22.07 2.21
N SER A 103 0.17 -22.95 2.64
CA SER A 103 -1.07 -23.25 1.89
C SER A 103 -1.99 -22.03 1.80
N VAL A 104 -1.93 -21.14 2.79
CA VAL A 104 -2.63 -19.84 2.82
C VAL A 104 -1.68 -18.76 3.31
N GLN A 105 -1.94 -17.51 2.95
CA GLN A 105 -1.05 -16.40 3.27
C GLN A 105 -1.28 -15.81 4.65
N MET A 106 -2.49 -15.93 5.20
CA MET A 106 -2.86 -15.33 6.48
C MET A 106 -3.75 -16.27 7.31
N GLY A 107 -3.63 -16.15 8.63
CA GLY A 107 -4.49 -16.85 9.59
C GLY A 107 -4.96 -15.90 10.69
N HIS A 108 -6.19 -16.09 11.11
CA HIS A 108 -6.78 -15.41 12.25
C HIS A 108 -7.27 -16.45 13.28
N SER A 109 -6.61 -16.49 14.44
CA SER A 109 -6.84 -17.52 15.46
C SER A 109 -6.40 -17.01 16.83
N GLY A 110 -6.74 -17.76 17.88
CA GLY A 110 -6.25 -17.50 19.23
C GLY A 110 -4.93 -18.24 19.49
N ALA A 111 -3.89 -17.52 19.93
CA ALA A 111 -2.58 -18.12 20.16
C ALA A 111 -2.58 -19.29 21.18
N TYR A 112 -3.51 -19.31 22.13
CA TYR A 112 -3.65 -20.36 23.12
C TYR A 112 -4.05 -21.74 22.51
N TYR A 113 -4.62 -21.77 21.33
CA TYR A 113 -4.90 -23.03 20.62
C TYR A 113 -3.63 -23.76 20.18
N TRP A 114 -2.51 -23.06 20.13
CA TRP A 114 -1.23 -23.60 19.65
C TRP A 114 -0.29 -24.05 20.78
N LYS A 115 -0.74 -24.06 22.04
CA LYS A 115 0.07 -24.45 23.20
C LYS A 115 0.73 -25.83 23.05
N GLY A 116 0.08 -26.75 22.35
CA GLY A 116 0.62 -28.10 22.08
C GLY A 116 1.77 -28.12 21.07
N LYS A 117 1.92 -27.06 20.27
CA LYS A 117 2.97 -26.90 19.24
C LYS A 117 4.03 -25.90 19.70
N ILE A 118 3.59 -24.81 20.29
CA ILE A 118 4.43 -23.74 20.82
C ILE A 118 3.97 -23.44 22.24
N PRO A 119 4.61 -24.03 23.28
CA PRO A 119 4.17 -23.86 24.67
C PRO A 119 4.06 -22.40 25.13
N ALA A 120 4.91 -21.53 24.61
CA ALA A 120 4.90 -20.09 24.94
C ALA A 120 3.74 -19.32 24.29
N ALA A 121 3.07 -19.85 23.25
CA ALA A 121 2.04 -19.14 22.51
C ALA A 121 0.83 -18.75 23.38
N GLN A 122 0.50 -19.54 24.40
CA GLN A 122 -0.61 -19.26 25.31
C GLN A 122 -0.46 -17.93 26.05
N PHE A 123 0.76 -17.46 26.33
CA PHE A 123 1.01 -16.23 27.05
C PHE A 123 0.70 -14.98 26.23
N PHE A 124 0.60 -15.09 24.92
CA PHE A 124 0.18 -14.01 24.03
C PHE A 124 -1.34 -13.81 24.01
N ALA A 125 -2.11 -14.71 24.54
CA ALA A 125 -3.57 -14.63 24.59
C ALA A 125 -4.10 -14.24 25.98
N GLY A 126 -3.38 -14.60 27.03
CA GLY A 126 -3.77 -14.26 28.39
C GLY A 126 -2.81 -14.87 29.40
N VAL A 127 -2.48 -14.08 30.43
CA VAL A 127 -1.66 -14.50 31.56
C VAL A 127 -2.56 -14.50 32.81
N PRO A 128 -2.66 -15.63 33.53
CA PRO A 128 -3.39 -15.66 34.80
C PRO A 128 -2.86 -14.57 35.74
N PHE A 129 -3.77 -13.81 36.35
CA PHE A 129 -3.44 -12.65 37.20
C PHE A 129 -2.70 -11.51 36.51
N GLY A 130 -2.65 -11.51 35.16
CA GLY A 130 -2.11 -10.43 34.37
C GLY A 130 -3.07 -9.26 34.23
N LEU A 131 -2.81 -8.41 33.22
CA LEU A 131 -3.62 -7.21 32.94
C LEU A 131 -5.08 -7.57 32.62
N ASN A 132 -6.02 -6.84 33.20
CA ASN A 132 -7.42 -6.94 32.79
C ASN A 132 -7.64 -6.25 31.43
N THR A 133 -8.85 -6.34 30.87
CA THR A 133 -9.16 -5.80 29.54
C THR A 133 -8.87 -4.30 29.40
N LYS A 134 -9.16 -3.50 30.43
CA LYS A 134 -8.90 -2.05 30.41
C LYS A 134 -7.41 -1.75 30.44
N GLU A 135 -6.69 -2.44 31.28
CA GLU A 135 -5.22 -2.32 31.42
C GLU A 135 -4.52 -2.78 30.15
N MET A 136 -4.93 -3.90 29.57
CA MET A 136 -4.39 -4.39 28.30
C MET A 136 -4.63 -3.39 27.16
N ASN A 137 -5.84 -2.83 27.06
CA ASN A 137 -6.14 -1.82 26.05
C ASN A 137 -5.32 -0.54 26.28
N ALA A 138 -5.13 -0.13 27.53
CA ALA A 138 -4.29 1.03 27.85
C ALA A 138 -2.82 0.76 27.48
N TRP A 139 -2.32 -0.44 27.79
CA TRP A 139 -0.95 -0.84 27.49
C TRP A 139 -0.70 -0.88 25.97
N VAL A 140 -1.55 -1.55 25.21
CA VAL A 140 -1.41 -1.66 23.74
C VAL A 140 -1.50 -0.30 23.04
N ASN A 141 -2.36 0.61 23.54
CA ASN A 141 -2.62 1.87 22.83
C ASN A 141 -1.76 3.05 23.33
N ARG A 142 -1.14 2.96 24.51
CA ARG A 142 -0.48 4.10 25.17
C ARG A 142 0.89 3.82 25.77
N GLY A 143 1.32 2.61 25.91
CA GLY A 143 2.54 2.36 26.66
C GLY A 143 3.17 0.99 26.47
N GLY A 144 2.63 0.19 25.55
CA GLY A 144 3.21 -1.11 25.19
C GLY A 144 4.36 -1.01 24.23
#